data_3d06aa07317f513f9c7d62d3bdbb492b
#
_entry.id   3d06aa07317f513f9c7d62d3bdbb492b
#
_cell.length_a   1.000
_cell.length_b   1.000
_cell.length_c   1.000
_cell.angle_alpha   90.00
_cell.angle_beta   90.00
_cell.angle_gamma   90.00
#
_symmetry.space_group_name_H-M   'P 1'
#
loop_
_entity.id
_entity.type
_entity.pdbx_description
1 polymer ?
#
loop_
_entity_poly.entity_id
_entity_poly.type
_entity_poly.pdbx_seq_one_letter_code
_entity_poly.pdbx_strand_id
1 'polypeptide(L)'
;MKVKKKIRVLMISSNSDLGGGPNQMFMLGENLSNIFEIYYALPKNSNFSMFLNSKNHIEIAERKICLMDIVNLNKFIKKNNVDIIHAHGKGAGVIARFTNLLNKKKLIYTFHGIHVECHSFLTNLIYLHYENIFGRIDNYKIFVSESEKKYAKKLNIFMGPKITVINNGVSNKLNKDSSRYQEIYQKKNTSSKITVVSTCRFVKQKNIKDIIRIAKKIPEIDFKIIGYGKLWKEINQYILEMEVNNVYLIGLKKNVFRYLCLADIYLSTSLYEGMPLSILEAMSVGLPIVASNVVGNLDTIENGKTGYLYDLNNIDSAIRYIKKLAFDKSHRAKIGNNSFLRQRKFFSKLQMLSNYENLYKKVAGEF
;
A
#
# COMPACT_ATOMS: atom_id res chain seq x y z
N MET A 1 -35.21 13.20 -18.22
CA MET A 1 -34.37 12.86 -17.05
C MET A 1 -33.29 13.94 -16.92
N LYS A 2 -33.24 14.68 -15.80
CA LYS A 2 -32.13 15.60 -15.55
C LYS A 2 -30.86 14.77 -15.39
N VAL A 3 -29.89 14.95 -16.27
CA VAL A 3 -28.54 14.33 -16.13
C VAL A 3 -27.96 14.77 -14.78
N LYS A 4 -27.84 13.84 -13.84
CA LYS A 4 -27.26 14.14 -12.53
C LYS A 4 -25.82 14.64 -12.74
N LYS A 5 -25.51 15.82 -12.24
CA LYS A 5 -24.17 16.42 -12.37
C LYS A 5 -23.15 15.47 -11.72
N LYS A 6 -22.09 15.10 -12.46
CA LYS A 6 -21.00 14.26 -11.91
C LYS A 6 -20.20 15.03 -10.87
N ILE A 7 -19.77 14.34 -9.81
CA ILE A 7 -18.81 14.87 -8.84
C ILE A 7 -17.41 14.77 -9.44
N ARG A 8 -16.70 15.87 -9.57
CA ARG A 8 -15.38 15.97 -10.19
C ARG A 8 -14.28 15.96 -9.15
N VAL A 9 -13.46 14.92 -9.16
CA VAL A 9 -12.39 14.70 -8.18
C VAL A 9 -11.03 14.77 -8.84
N LEU A 10 -10.15 15.66 -8.37
CA LEU A 10 -8.75 15.70 -8.76
C LEU A 10 -7.92 14.92 -7.75
N MET A 11 -7.35 13.79 -8.16
CA MET A 11 -6.44 12.97 -7.38
C MET A 11 -5.00 13.39 -7.64
N ILE A 12 -4.22 13.66 -6.58
CA ILE A 12 -2.85 14.15 -6.67
C ILE A 12 -1.89 13.16 -6.04
N SER A 13 -0.86 12.73 -6.77
CA SER A 13 0.30 12.01 -6.26
C SER A 13 1.59 12.61 -6.81
N SER A 14 2.53 12.96 -5.95
CA SER A 14 3.86 13.47 -6.33
C SER A 14 4.91 12.37 -6.53
N ASN A 15 4.50 11.10 -6.52
CA ASN A 15 5.39 9.95 -6.63
C ASN A 15 5.07 9.15 -7.90
N SER A 16 6.09 8.92 -8.74
CA SER A 16 6.02 8.12 -9.97
C SER A 16 6.14 6.61 -9.75
N ASP A 17 6.63 6.18 -8.57
CA ASP A 17 6.90 4.77 -8.28
C ASP A 17 5.60 3.94 -8.18
N LEU A 18 5.70 2.65 -8.51
CA LEU A 18 4.66 1.64 -8.24
C LEU A 18 4.58 1.31 -6.74
N GLY A 19 4.46 2.34 -5.89
CA GLY A 19 4.30 2.22 -4.44
C GLY A 19 2.84 2.02 -4.02
N GLY A 20 2.62 1.63 -2.76
CA GLY A 20 1.28 1.37 -2.22
C GLY A 20 0.32 2.55 -2.37
N GLY A 21 0.75 3.77 -2.09
CA GLY A 21 -0.08 4.98 -2.20
C GLY A 21 -0.53 5.28 -3.65
N PRO A 22 0.37 5.42 -4.63
CA PRO A 22 -0.02 5.62 -6.03
C PRO A 22 -0.87 4.47 -6.58
N ASN A 23 -0.54 3.21 -6.28
CA ASN A 23 -1.36 2.06 -6.70
C ASN A 23 -2.77 2.12 -6.13
N GLN A 24 -2.92 2.47 -4.85
CA GLN A 24 -4.23 2.60 -4.22
C GLN A 24 -5.03 3.75 -4.83
N MET A 25 -4.41 4.91 -5.05
CA MET A 25 -5.03 6.06 -5.69
C MET A 25 -5.54 5.70 -7.09
N PHE A 26 -4.71 5.05 -7.90
CA PHE A 26 -5.08 4.66 -9.27
C PHE A 26 -6.20 3.60 -9.26
N MET A 27 -6.07 2.57 -8.42
CA MET A 27 -7.12 1.55 -8.25
C MET A 27 -8.45 2.18 -7.81
N LEU A 28 -8.41 3.18 -6.94
CA LEU A 28 -9.58 3.94 -6.53
C LEU A 28 -10.21 4.66 -7.72
N GLY A 29 -9.45 5.48 -8.43
CA GLY A 29 -9.96 6.30 -9.53
C GLY A 29 -10.53 5.51 -10.70
N GLU A 30 -9.92 4.36 -11.03
CA GLU A 30 -10.36 3.48 -12.11
C GLU A 30 -11.62 2.65 -11.80
N ASN A 31 -12.03 2.57 -10.54
CA ASN A 31 -13.12 1.68 -10.12
C ASN A 31 -14.27 2.39 -9.39
N LEU A 32 -14.23 3.70 -9.28
CA LEU A 32 -15.38 4.47 -8.79
C LEU A 32 -16.55 4.42 -9.77
N SER A 33 -17.76 4.54 -9.25
CA SER A 33 -18.98 4.55 -10.07
C SER A 33 -19.06 5.74 -11.03
N ASN A 34 -19.87 5.62 -12.06
CA ASN A 34 -20.02 6.63 -13.15
C ASN A 34 -20.54 8.00 -12.70
N ILE A 35 -20.94 8.14 -11.43
CA ILE A 35 -21.30 9.44 -10.85
C ILE A 35 -20.09 10.32 -10.57
N PHE A 36 -18.89 9.76 -10.58
CA PHE A 36 -17.64 10.48 -10.41
C PHE A 36 -16.94 10.69 -11.76
N GLU A 37 -16.31 11.85 -11.90
CA GLU A 37 -15.41 12.18 -12.99
C GLU A 37 -14.02 12.44 -12.39
N ILE A 38 -13.05 11.56 -12.74
CA ILE A 38 -11.74 11.55 -12.10
C ILE A 38 -10.71 12.24 -12.99
N TYR A 39 -9.96 13.12 -12.36
CA TYR A 39 -8.78 13.79 -12.91
C TYR A 39 -7.55 13.41 -12.08
N TYR A 40 -6.39 13.42 -12.71
CA TYR A 40 -5.13 13.05 -12.08
C TYR A 40 -4.08 14.14 -12.20
N ALA A 41 -3.33 14.41 -11.12
CA ALA A 41 -2.10 15.17 -11.17
C ALA A 41 -0.95 14.26 -10.77
N LEU A 42 -0.05 13.96 -11.70
CA LEU A 42 0.99 12.96 -11.59
C LEU A 42 2.32 13.48 -12.15
N PRO A 43 3.48 12.95 -11.68
CA PRO A 43 4.75 13.22 -12.32
C PRO A 43 4.78 12.79 -13.80
N LYS A 44 5.51 13.55 -14.62
CA LYS A 44 5.62 13.36 -16.08
C LYS A 44 5.95 11.92 -16.48
N ASN A 45 6.84 11.26 -15.76
CA ASN A 45 7.29 9.89 -16.02
C ASN A 45 6.60 8.88 -15.10
N SER A 46 5.37 9.13 -14.67
CA SER A 46 4.64 8.19 -13.84
C SER A 46 4.36 6.88 -14.58
N ASN A 47 4.58 5.76 -13.92
CA ASN A 47 4.22 4.44 -14.45
C ASN A 47 2.72 4.29 -14.77
N PHE A 48 1.90 5.23 -14.30
CA PHE A 48 0.45 5.26 -14.55
C PHE A 48 0.07 6.14 -15.74
N SER A 49 0.96 7.02 -16.24
CA SER A 49 0.66 7.95 -17.32
C SER A 49 0.22 7.26 -18.63
N MET A 50 0.72 6.03 -18.88
CA MET A 50 0.33 5.24 -20.06
C MET A 50 -1.14 4.79 -20.06
N PHE A 51 -1.81 4.80 -18.92
CA PHE A 51 -3.23 4.44 -18.79
C PHE A 51 -4.16 5.65 -18.82
N LEU A 52 -3.61 6.87 -18.83
CA LEU A 52 -4.38 8.10 -18.73
C LEU A 52 -4.63 8.74 -20.09
N ASN A 53 -5.85 9.20 -20.27
CA ASN A 53 -6.21 10.02 -21.43
C ASN A 53 -5.68 11.45 -21.23
N SER A 54 -5.10 12.08 -22.24
CA SER A 54 -4.50 13.43 -22.17
C SER A 54 -5.44 14.52 -21.65
N LYS A 55 -6.76 14.29 -21.73
CA LYS A 55 -7.77 15.24 -21.23
C LYS A 55 -8.00 15.18 -19.73
N ASN A 56 -7.66 14.06 -19.08
CA ASN A 56 -8.01 13.81 -17.68
C ASN A 56 -6.81 13.90 -16.73
N HIS A 57 -5.64 14.34 -17.21
CA HIS A 57 -4.49 14.48 -16.33
C HIS A 57 -3.70 15.76 -16.59
N ILE A 58 -2.94 16.15 -15.58
CA ILE A 58 -1.96 17.22 -15.61
C ILE A 58 -0.65 16.71 -15.02
N GLU A 59 0.45 17.09 -15.66
CA GLU A 59 1.80 16.76 -15.19
C GLU A 59 2.24 17.71 -14.07
N ILE A 60 2.94 17.17 -13.07
CA ILE A 60 3.55 17.89 -11.95
C ILE A 60 4.99 17.41 -11.72
N ALA A 61 5.79 18.18 -11.01
CA ALA A 61 7.14 17.79 -10.61
C ALA A 61 7.14 16.61 -9.63
N GLU A 62 8.11 15.70 -9.81
CA GLU A 62 8.26 14.57 -8.92
C GLU A 62 8.93 14.98 -7.61
N ARG A 63 8.25 14.74 -6.46
CA ARG A 63 8.77 14.94 -5.09
C ARG A 63 9.37 16.33 -4.83
N LYS A 64 8.97 17.32 -5.63
CA LYS A 64 9.40 18.72 -5.49
C LYS A 64 8.18 19.63 -5.49
N ILE A 65 8.29 20.77 -4.83
CA ILE A 65 7.28 21.83 -4.89
C ILE A 65 7.75 22.79 -5.98
N CYS A 66 6.93 22.94 -7.02
CA CYS A 66 7.16 23.88 -8.10
C CYS A 66 6.03 24.90 -8.14
N LEU A 67 6.36 26.19 -8.09
CA LEU A 67 5.35 27.26 -8.16
C LEU A 67 4.56 27.22 -9.46
N MET A 68 5.22 26.86 -10.57
CA MET A 68 4.54 26.71 -11.85
C MET A 68 3.48 25.61 -11.83
N ASP A 69 3.74 24.49 -11.13
CA ASP A 69 2.77 23.39 -10.95
C ASP A 69 1.54 23.90 -10.19
N ILE A 70 1.73 24.71 -9.15
CA ILE A 70 0.63 25.29 -8.37
C ILE A 70 -0.22 26.20 -9.27
N VAL A 71 0.41 27.04 -10.11
CA VAL A 71 -0.30 27.91 -11.06
C VAL A 71 -1.07 27.09 -12.09
N ASN A 72 -0.43 26.06 -12.67
CA ASN A 72 -1.04 25.19 -13.68
C ASN A 72 -2.19 24.36 -13.09
N LEU A 73 -2.03 23.83 -11.88
CA LEU A 73 -3.09 23.13 -11.16
C LEU A 73 -4.28 24.05 -10.88
N ASN A 74 -4.05 25.32 -10.50
CA ASN A 74 -5.12 26.30 -10.31
C ASN A 74 -5.93 26.54 -11.61
N LYS A 75 -5.25 26.70 -12.74
CA LYS A 75 -5.91 26.84 -14.05
C LYS A 75 -6.70 25.57 -14.40
N PHE A 76 -6.10 24.38 -14.17
CA PHE A 76 -6.72 23.08 -14.44
C PHE A 76 -8.00 22.87 -13.61
N ILE A 77 -7.95 23.16 -12.30
CA ILE A 77 -9.07 23.05 -11.36
C ILE A 77 -10.25 23.93 -11.82
N LYS A 78 -9.96 25.19 -12.20
CA LYS A 78 -10.99 26.13 -12.70
C LYS A 78 -11.56 25.65 -14.03
N LYS A 79 -10.72 25.31 -15.02
CA LYS A 79 -11.14 24.84 -16.34
C LYS A 79 -12.05 23.62 -16.29
N ASN A 80 -11.74 22.66 -15.42
CA ASN A 80 -12.48 21.40 -15.31
C ASN A 80 -13.57 21.45 -14.24
N ASN A 81 -13.79 22.60 -13.58
CA ASN A 81 -14.77 22.74 -12.49
C ASN A 81 -14.65 21.65 -11.41
N VAL A 82 -13.41 21.35 -10.95
CA VAL A 82 -13.14 20.35 -9.93
C VAL A 82 -13.90 20.69 -8.64
N ASP A 83 -14.57 19.71 -8.04
CA ASP A 83 -15.34 19.87 -6.80
C ASP A 83 -14.50 19.49 -5.59
N ILE A 84 -13.70 18.40 -5.68
CA ILE A 84 -12.90 17.83 -4.61
C ILE A 84 -11.45 17.68 -5.06
N ILE A 85 -10.50 18.09 -4.23
CA ILE A 85 -9.08 17.78 -4.36
C ILE A 85 -8.75 16.68 -3.38
N HIS A 86 -8.17 15.58 -3.84
CA HIS A 86 -7.74 14.46 -2.98
C HIS A 86 -6.25 14.20 -3.13
N ALA A 87 -5.49 14.51 -2.10
CA ALA A 87 -4.04 14.34 -2.05
C ALA A 87 -3.66 13.00 -1.42
N HIS A 88 -2.75 12.27 -2.07
CA HIS A 88 -2.27 10.97 -1.64
C HIS A 88 -0.79 11.02 -1.23
N GLY A 89 -0.53 11.01 0.09
CA GLY A 89 0.80 11.05 0.69
C GLY A 89 1.41 12.46 0.85
N LYS A 90 2.55 12.52 1.55
CA LYS A 90 3.15 13.78 2.05
C LYS A 90 3.36 14.84 0.96
N GLY A 91 4.06 14.48 -0.11
CA GLY A 91 4.38 15.45 -1.18
C GLY A 91 3.15 16.00 -1.89
N ALA A 92 2.15 15.14 -2.16
CA ALA A 92 0.89 15.54 -2.73
C ALA A 92 0.09 16.44 -1.79
N GLY A 93 0.12 16.17 -0.47
CA GLY A 93 -0.50 16.99 0.55
C GLY A 93 0.01 18.42 0.53
N VAL A 94 1.33 18.61 0.41
CA VAL A 94 1.93 19.95 0.31
C VAL A 94 1.41 20.70 -0.93
N ILE A 95 1.53 20.10 -2.11
CA ILE A 95 1.09 20.69 -3.38
C ILE A 95 -0.40 21.05 -3.31
N ALA A 96 -1.24 20.10 -2.84
CA ALA A 96 -2.68 20.30 -2.75
C ALA A 96 -3.08 21.44 -1.81
N ARG A 97 -2.44 21.54 -0.63
CA ARG A 97 -2.73 22.60 0.34
C ARG A 97 -2.40 23.99 -0.22
N PHE A 98 -1.21 24.16 -0.81
CA PHE A 98 -0.85 25.45 -1.45
C PHE A 98 -1.75 25.77 -2.62
N THR A 99 -2.07 24.80 -3.48
CA THR A 99 -3.04 24.99 -4.58
C THR A 99 -4.42 25.37 -4.04
N ASN A 100 -4.85 24.77 -2.93
CA ASN A 100 -6.20 25.01 -2.38
C ASN A 100 -6.36 26.34 -1.68
N LEU A 101 -5.28 26.99 -1.22
CA LEU A 101 -5.35 28.35 -0.70
C LEU A 101 -6.00 29.33 -1.69
N LEU A 102 -5.79 29.12 -3.00
CA LEU A 102 -6.33 29.96 -4.07
C LEU A 102 -7.71 29.49 -4.59
N ASN A 103 -8.08 28.22 -4.38
CA ASN A 103 -9.31 27.64 -4.96
C ASN A 103 -10.43 27.43 -3.93
N LYS A 104 -10.11 27.30 -2.65
CA LYS A 104 -11.06 27.05 -1.55
C LYS A 104 -11.99 25.84 -1.83
N LYS A 105 -11.48 24.81 -2.51
CA LYS A 105 -12.21 23.57 -2.78
C LYS A 105 -12.23 22.66 -1.55
N LYS A 106 -13.04 21.62 -1.57
CA LYS A 106 -13.00 20.58 -0.54
C LYS A 106 -11.72 19.75 -0.68
N LEU A 107 -10.86 19.78 0.34
CA LEU A 107 -9.57 19.10 0.32
C LEU A 107 -9.62 17.85 1.24
N ILE A 108 -9.31 16.72 0.64
CA ILE A 108 -9.13 15.43 1.33
C ILE A 108 -7.65 15.07 1.29
N TYR A 109 -7.11 14.61 2.41
CA TYR A 109 -5.73 14.16 2.50
C TYR A 109 -5.63 12.74 3.07
N THR A 110 -5.05 11.82 2.31
CA THR A 110 -4.74 10.44 2.74
C THR A 110 -3.24 10.28 3.01
N PHE A 111 -2.88 9.82 4.20
CA PHE A 111 -1.48 9.75 4.67
C PHE A 111 -0.64 8.70 3.92
N HIS A 112 -1.08 7.46 3.77
CA HIS A 112 -0.33 6.33 3.17
C HIS A 112 0.98 5.95 3.87
N GLY A 113 1.05 6.13 5.17
CA GLY A 113 2.22 5.85 6.00
C GLY A 113 2.87 7.12 6.55
N ILE A 114 2.96 7.18 7.87
CA ILE A 114 3.67 8.23 8.59
C ILE A 114 5.03 7.67 8.99
N HIS A 115 6.09 8.16 8.33
CA HIS A 115 7.44 7.58 8.42
C HIS A 115 8.40 8.62 8.99
N VAL A 116 8.36 8.85 10.30
CA VAL A 116 9.28 9.78 10.98
C VAL A 116 10.61 9.10 11.35
N GLU A 117 10.61 7.77 11.57
CA GLU A 117 11.81 7.03 11.97
C GLU A 117 12.90 6.96 10.89
N CYS A 118 12.56 7.31 9.65
CA CYS A 118 13.47 7.24 8.49
C CYS A 118 14.22 8.53 8.22
N HIS A 119 13.89 9.60 8.93
CA HIS A 119 14.42 10.93 8.69
C HIS A 119 15.19 11.44 9.91
N SER A 120 16.05 12.44 9.69
CA SER A 120 16.74 13.11 10.80
C SER A 120 15.75 13.80 11.74
N PHE A 121 16.17 14.02 12.98
CA PHE A 121 15.36 14.73 14.00
C PHE A 121 14.83 16.08 13.47
N LEU A 122 15.68 16.88 12.84
CA LEU A 122 15.32 18.19 12.30
C LEU A 122 14.27 18.08 11.19
N THR A 123 14.43 17.12 10.27
CA THR A 123 13.46 16.88 9.19
C THR A 123 12.09 16.48 9.76
N ASN A 124 12.08 15.67 10.82
CA ASN A 124 10.84 15.27 11.49
C ASN A 124 10.17 16.45 12.18
N LEU A 125 10.94 17.28 12.87
CA LEU A 125 10.43 18.46 13.55
C LEU A 125 9.76 19.42 12.55
N ILE A 126 10.42 19.70 11.43
CA ILE A 126 9.87 20.54 10.35
C ILE A 126 8.59 19.91 9.79
N TYR A 127 8.58 18.59 9.53
CA TYR A 127 7.41 17.89 9.02
C TYR A 127 6.22 17.95 10.00
N LEU A 128 6.44 17.66 11.26
CA LEU A 128 5.39 17.67 12.28
C LEU A 128 4.83 19.10 12.48
N HIS A 129 5.70 20.10 12.48
CA HIS A 129 5.28 21.50 12.57
C HIS A 129 4.46 21.92 11.33
N TYR A 130 4.91 21.52 10.14
CA TYR A 130 4.18 21.73 8.91
C TYR A 130 2.78 21.07 8.96
N GLU A 131 2.68 19.80 9.40
CA GLU A 131 1.38 19.10 9.50
C GLU A 131 0.44 19.77 10.51
N ASN A 132 0.98 20.34 11.58
CA ASN A 132 0.19 21.03 12.59
C ASN A 132 -0.35 22.39 12.12
N ILE A 133 0.40 23.12 11.30
CA ILE A 133 -0.02 24.43 10.77
C ILE A 133 -0.92 24.23 9.55
N PHE A 134 -0.38 23.60 8.51
CA PHE A 134 -1.05 23.48 7.21
C PHE A 134 -2.10 22.38 7.15
N GLY A 135 -2.05 21.40 8.04
CA GLY A 135 -3.07 20.37 8.15
C GLY A 135 -4.45 20.92 8.56
N ARG A 136 -4.55 22.18 8.98
CA ARG A 136 -5.81 22.90 9.25
C ARG A 136 -6.59 23.23 7.97
N ILE A 137 -5.92 23.22 6.82
CA ILE A 137 -6.53 23.47 5.49
C ILE A 137 -7.34 22.24 5.03
N ASP A 138 -7.00 21.04 5.52
CA ASP A 138 -7.67 19.81 5.13
C ASP A 138 -9.09 19.76 5.66
N ASN A 139 -10.08 19.59 4.78
CA ASN A 139 -11.47 19.37 5.18
C ASN A 139 -11.67 17.98 5.79
N TYR A 140 -10.94 16.97 5.26
CA TYR A 140 -10.97 15.58 5.73
C TYR A 140 -9.57 14.98 5.71
N LYS A 141 -9.26 14.22 6.77
CA LYS A 141 -8.05 13.38 6.84
C LYS A 141 -8.42 11.91 6.83
N ILE A 142 -7.74 11.14 5.99
CA ILE A 142 -7.91 9.70 5.87
C ILE A 142 -6.63 9.02 6.31
N PHE A 143 -6.76 8.09 7.24
CA PHE A 143 -5.74 7.13 7.61
C PHE A 143 -6.07 5.78 6.98
N VAL A 144 -5.06 5.07 6.48
CA VAL A 144 -5.29 3.76 5.86
C VAL A 144 -5.35 2.63 6.87
N SER A 145 -5.07 2.91 8.16
CA SER A 145 -5.19 1.95 9.27
C SER A 145 -5.45 2.65 10.61
N GLU A 146 -6.02 1.94 11.57
CA GLU A 146 -6.23 2.47 12.92
C GLU A 146 -4.90 2.67 13.66
N SER A 147 -3.91 1.79 13.42
CA SER A 147 -2.57 1.96 14.00
C SER A 147 -1.87 3.21 13.46
N GLU A 148 -2.03 3.54 12.17
CA GLU A 148 -1.51 4.79 11.59
C GLU A 148 -2.17 6.02 12.22
N LYS A 149 -3.49 6.00 12.41
CA LYS A 149 -4.22 7.06 13.09
C LYS A 149 -3.77 7.23 14.55
N LYS A 150 -3.60 6.13 15.28
CA LYS A 150 -3.07 6.16 16.66
C LYS A 150 -1.64 6.71 16.69
N TYR A 151 -0.82 6.33 15.71
CA TYR A 151 0.55 6.81 15.58
C TYR A 151 0.60 8.31 15.27
N ALA A 152 -0.25 8.81 14.36
CA ALA A 152 -0.41 10.25 14.12
C ALA A 152 -0.76 11.03 15.38
N LYS A 153 -1.69 10.49 16.19
CA LYS A 153 -2.07 11.07 17.47
C LYS A 153 -0.91 11.10 18.47
N LYS A 154 -0.12 10.02 18.54
CA LYS A 154 1.08 9.94 19.40
C LYS A 154 2.13 10.99 19.00
N LEU A 155 2.23 11.29 17.71
CA LEU A 155 3.13 12.31 17.18
C LEU A 155 2.56 13.74 17.28
N ASN A 156 1.42 13.94 17.93
CA ASN A 156 0.71 15.20 18.04
C ASN A 156 0.43 15.88 16.68
N ILE A 157 0.22 15.10 15.61
CA ILE A 157 -0.21 15.65 14.33
C ILE A 157 -1.63 16.18 14.47
N PHE A 158 -1.88 17.40 13.98
CA PHE A 158 -3.20 18.00 14.02
C PHE A 158 -4.24 17.14 13.29
N MET A 159 -5.17 16.60 14.05
CA MET A 159 -6.15 15.64 13.53
C MET A 159 -7.29 16.33 12.77
N GLY A 160 -7.66 17.55 13.16
CA GLY A 160 -8.81 18.26 12.59
C GLY A 160 -10.16 17.68 13.04
N PRO A 161 -11.26 18.30 12.65
CA PRO A 161 -12.61 17.90 13.10
C PRO A 161 -13.16 16.68 12.32
N LYS A 162 -12.64 16.40 11.14
CA LYS A 162 -13.18 15.37 10.24
C LYS A 162 -12.09 14.39 9.83
N ILE A 163 -11.99 13.31 10.58
CA ILE A 163 -11.06 12.20 10.34
C ILE A 163 -11.82 10.91 10.13
N THR A 164 -11.28 10.05 9.29
CA THR A 164 -11.80 8.70 9.09
C THR A 164 -10.67 7.72 8.84
N VAL A 165 -10.92 6.45 9.09
CA VAL A 165 -10.04 5.37 8.66
C VAL A 165 -10.73 4.64 7.51
N ILE A 166 -10.06 4.56 6.38
CA ILE A 166 -10.50 3.76 5.23
C ILE A 166 -9.36 2.80 4.89
N ASN A 167 -9.54 1.56 5.29
CA ASN A 167 -8.56 0.52 5.03
C ASN A 167 -8.33 0.33 3.54
N ASN A 168 -7.08 0.06 3.15
CA ASN A 168 -6.79 -0.39 1.80
C ASN A 168 -7.51 -1.70 1.51
N GLY A 169 -7.91 -1.89 0.26
CA GLY A 169 -8.58 -3.10 -0.18
C GLY A 169 -7.98 -3.65 -1.46
N VAL A 170 -7.98 -4.96 -1.61
CA VAL A 170 -7.54 -5.64 -2.84
C VAL A 170 -8.64 -6.55 -3.37
N SER A 171 -8.60 -6.78 -4.70
CA SER A 171 -9.53 -7.70 -5.34
C SER A 171 -9.29 -9.13 -4.86
N ASN A 172 -10.36 -9.86 -4.60
CA ASN A 172 -10.27 -11.30 -4.47
C ASN A 172 -10.09 -11.91 -5.87
N LYS A 173 -8.89 -12.39 -6.16
CA LYS A 173 -8.56 -13.02 -7.46
C LYS A 173 -8.71 -14.54 -7.45
N LEU A 174 -9.00 -15.12 -6.28
CA LEU A 174 -9.26 -16.57 -6.16
C LEU A 174 -10.67 -16.89 -6.64
N ASN A 175 -10.78 -17.28 -7.90
CA ASN A 175 -11.88 -18.11 -8.34
C ASN A 175 -11.40 -19.57 -8.35
N LYS A 176 -11.80 -20.35 -7.32
CA LYS A 176 -11.39 -21.74 -7.15
C LYS A 176 -11.88 -22.63 -8.30
N ASP A 177 -12.92 -22.21 -8.99
CA ASP A 177 -13.53 -22.95 -10.11
C ASP A 177 -12.86 -22.65 -11.45
N SER A 178 -11.91 -21.70 -11.50
CA SER A 178 -11.20 -21.42 -12.74
C SER A 178 -10.19 -22.51 -13.05
N SER A 179 -10.14 -22.96 -14.32
CA SER A 179 -9.15 -23.91 -14.82
C SER A 179 -7.70 -23.51 -14.48
N ARG A 180 -7.44 -22.20 -14.49
CA ARG A 180 -6.14 -21.60 -14.14
C ARG A 180 -5.78 -21.80 -12.66
N TYR A 181 -6.76 -21.74 -11.76
CA TYR A 181 -6.54 -21.99 -10.32
C TYR A 181 -6.22 -23.47 -10.11
N GLN A 182 -6.96 -24.37 -10.76
CA GLN A 182 -6.75 -25.80 -10.67
C GLN A 182 -5.36 -26.20 -11.16
N GLU A 183 -4.89 -25.64 -12.28
CA GLU A 183 -3.53 -25.85 -12.79
C GLU A 183 -2.45 -25.42 -11.81
N ILE A 184 -2.61 -24.22 -11.20
CA ILE A 184 -1.68 -23.69 -10.19
C ILE A 184 -1.69 -24.58 -8.95
N TYR A 185 -2.87 -25.02 -8.49
CA TYR A 185 -3.03 -25.88 -7.32
C TYR A 185 -2.39 -27.25 -7.50
N GLN A 186 -2.56 -27.86 -8.70
CA GLN A 186 -1.89 -29.11 -9.04
C GLN A 186 -0.36 -28.95 -8.99
N LYS A 187 0.20 -27.89 -9.60
CA LYS A 187 1.65 -27.62 -9.56
C LYS A 187 2.19 -27.40 -8.14
N LYS A 188 1.39 -26.83 -7.25
CA LYS A 188 1.77 -26.68 -5.83
C LYS A 188 1.88 -28.04 -5.14
N ASN A 189 0.96 -28.94 -5.39
CA ASN A 189 0.94 -30.24 -4.74
C ASN A 189 2.08 -31.19 -5.20
N THR A 190 2.74 -30.90 -6.32
CA THR A 190 3.91 -31.67 -6.80
C THR A 190 5.23 -31.17 -6.21
N SER A 191 5.27 -30.01 -5.56
CA SER A 191 6.49 -29.48 -4.91
C SER A 191 6.68 -30.11 -3.54
N SER A 192 7.84 -30.72 -3.32
CA SER A 192 8.22 -31.29 -2.01
C SER A 192 8.75 -30.25 -1.02
N LYS A 193 9.22 -29.09 -1.51
CA LYS A 193 9.80 -28.03 -0.69
C LYS A 193 8.80 -26.91 -0.36
N ILE A 194 8.79 -26.50 0.90
CA ILE A 194 8.04 -25.33 1.35
C ILE A 194 8.65 -24.06 0.74
N THR A 195 7.78 -23.20 0.22
CA THR A 195 8.18 -21.92 -0.36
C THR A 195 7.63 -20.75 0.46
N VAL A 196 8.52 -19.91 0.96
CA VAL A 196 8.22 -18.60 1.54
C VAL A 196 8.33 -17.55 0.43
N VAL A 197 7.33 -16.68 0.30
CA VAL A 197 7.33 -15.61 -0.70
C VAL A 197 7.29 -14.24 -0.06
N SER A 198 7.99 -13.29 -0.65
CA SER A 198 7.91 -11.85 -0.34
C SER A 198 7.72 -11.06 -1.62
N THR A 199 6.83 -10.07 -1.60
CA THR A 199 6.63 -9.17 -2.75
C THR A 199 6.87 -7.74 -2.30
N CYS A 200 7.95 -7.12 -2.80
CA CYS A 200 8.36 -5.82 -2.29
C CYS A 200 9.24 -5.04 -3.28
N ARG A 201 9.27 -3.73 -3.12
CA ARG A 201 10.30 -2.89 -3.74
C ARG A 201 11.63 -3.09 -3.03
N PHE A 202 12.73 -3.10 -3.76
CA PHE A 202 14.09 -3.21 -3.19
C PHE A 202 14.55 -1.83 -2.69
N VAL A 203 14.02 -1.44 -1.53
CA VAL A 203 14.31 -0.19 -0.80
C VAL A 203 14.53 -0.48 0.68
N LYS A 204 15.22 0.41 1.39
CA LYS A 204 15.56 0.26 2.81
C LYS A 204 14.34 -0.09 3.70
N GLN A 205 13.18 0.52 3.42
CA GLN A 205 11.93 0.27 4.12
C GLN A 205 11.58 -1.23 4.22
N LYS A 206 11.85 -2.01 3.17
CA LYS A 206 11.44 -3.42 3.08
C LYS A 206 12.39 -4.40 3.78
N ASN A 207 13.56 -3.92 4.21
CA ASN A 207 14.52 -4.65 5.04
C ASN A 207 14.79 -6.08 4.54
N ILE A 208 15.09 -6.21 3.24
CA ILE A 208 15.26 -7.51 2.55
C ILE A 208 16.43 -8.30 3.14
N LYS A 209 17.42 -7.62 3.74
CA LYS A 209 18.55 -8.30 4.41
C LYS A 209 18.08 -9.25 5.53
N ASP A 210 17.01 -8.92 6.24
CA ASP A 210 16.47 -9.82 7.26
C ASP A 210 15.81 -11.06 6.65
N ILE A 211 15.21 -10.97 5.44
CA ILE A 211 14.75 -12.18 4.72
C ILE A 211 15.92 -13.13 4.47
N ILE A 212 17.08 -12.60 4.04
CA ILE A 212 18.28 -13.39 3.74
C ILE A 212 18.86 -13.99 5.03
N ARG A 213 18.92 -13.23 6.13
CA ARG A 213 19.37 -13.72 7.44
C ARG A 213 18.48 -14.84 7.98
N ILE A 214 17.16 -14.71 7.82
CA ILE A 214 16.19 -15.74 8.18
C ILE A 214 16.40 -16.98 7.30
N ALA A 215 16.52 -16.82 5.99
CA ALA A 215 16.72 -17.89 5.04
C ALA A 215 18.01 -18.71 5.32
N LYS A 216 19.11 -18.03 5.69
CA LYS A 216 20.37 -18.67 6.08
C LYS A 216 20.19 -19.65 7.23
N LYS A 217 19.30 -19.36 8.19
CA LYS A 217 19.05 -20.19 9.38
C LYS A 217 18.05 -21.35 9.14
N ILE A 218 17.41 -21.42 7.96
CA ILE A 218 16.46 -22.47 7.58
C ILE A 218 16.66 -22.89 6.12
N PRO A 219 17.80 -23.53 5.80
CA PRO A 219 18.20 -23.85 4.43
C PRO A 219 17.26 -24.86 3.74
N GLU A 220 16.47 -25.60 4.49
CA GLU A 220 15.47 -26.55 4.01
C GLU A 220 14.23 -25.89 3.37
N ILE A 221 14.05 -24.57 3.52
CA ILE A 221 12.92 -23.79 2.99
C ILE A 221 13.40 -22.85 1.89
N ASP A 222 12.68 -22.78 0.76
CA ASP A 222 13.00 -21.87 -0.34
C ASP A 222 12.35 -20.49 -0.12
N PHE A 223 13.11 -19.41 -0.36
CA PHE A 223 12.64 -18.03 -0.27
C PHE A 223 12.63 -17.38 -1.64
N LYS A 224 11.46 -16.93 -2.11
CA LYS A 224 11.29 -16.23 -3.38
C LYS A 224 10.95 -14.78 -3.15
N ILE A 225 11.82 -13.86 -3.60
CA ILE A 225 11.62 -12.42 -3.46
C ILE A 225 11.26 -11.83 -4.82
N ILE A 226 10.05 -11.30 -4.93
CA ILE A 226 9.50 -10.75 -6.17
C ILE A 226 9.48 -9.23 -6.06
N GLY A 227 10.09 -8.57 -7.03
CA GLY A 227 10.16 -7.12 -7.11
C GLY A 227 11.50 -6.64 -7.62
N TYR A 228 11.71 -5.34 -7.56
CA TYR A 228 12.91 -4.67 -8.03
C TYR A 228 13.06 -3.31 -7.33
N GLY A 229 14.22 -2.70 -7.42
CA GLY A 229 14.46 -1.36 -6.91
C GLY A 229 15.94 -1.02 -6.74
N LYS A 230 16.19 0.13 -6.13
CA LYS A 230 17.53 0.73 -6.01
C LYS A 230 18.56 -0.18 -5.33
N LEU A 231 18.11 -1.03 -4.39
CA LEU A 231 19.00 -1.93 -3.64
C LEU A 231 19.21 -3.30 -4.31
N TRP A 232 18.74 -3.50 -5.56
CA TRP A 232 18.85 -4.81 -6.23
C TRP A 232 20.28 -5.36 -6.25
N LYS A 233 21.25 -4.56 -6.68
CA LYS A 233 22.67 -4.97 -6.76
C LYS A 233 23.24 -5.28 -5.37
N GLU A 234 22.96 -4.42 -4.40
CA GLU A 234 23.39 -4.58 -3.00
C GLU A 234 22.85 -5.87 -2.40
N ILE A 235 21.58 -6.15 -2.60
CA ILE A 235 20.92 -7.37 -2.09
C ILE A 235 21.47 -8.62 -2.75
N ASN A 236 21.71 -8.60 -4.06
CA ASN A 236 22.33 -9.73 -4.77
C ASN A 236 23.74 -10.00 -4.24
N GLN A 237 24.56 -8.96 -4.06
CA GLN A 237 25.88 -9.07 -3.46
C GLN A 237 25.83 -9.63 -2.03
N TYR A 238 24.87 -9.17 -1.23
CA TYR A 238 24.69 -9.64 0.15
C TYR A 238 24.30 -11.13 0.24
N ILE A 239 23.55 -11.66 -0.74
CA ILE A 239 23.24 -13.10 -0.82
C ILE A 239 24.53 -13.90 -1.04
N LEU A 240 25.41 -13.44 -1.95
CA LEU A 240 26.69 -14.10 -2.22
C LEU A 240 27.62 -14.06 -1.00
N GLU A 241 27.79 -12.91 -0.38
CA GLU A 241 28.60 -12.73 0.84
C GLU A 241 28.13 -13.59 2.02
N MET A 242 26.85 -13.77 2.12
CA MET A 242 26.23 -14.61 3.16
C MET A 242 26.21 -16.10 2.80
N GLU A 243 26.63 -16.49 1.59
CA GLU A 243 26.62 -17.88 1.08
C GLU A 243 25.23 -18.55 1.21
N VAL A 244 24.17 -17.81 0.88
CA VAL A 244 22.78 -18.29 1.01
C VAL A 244 22.27 -18.85 -0.31
N ASN A 245 21.97 -20.16 -0.36
CA ASN A 245 21.61 -20.88 -1.58
C ASN A 245 20.10 -21.12 -1.76
N ASN A 246 19.28 -20.78 -0.78
CA ASN A 246 17.83 -20.98 -0.78
C ASN A 246 17.03 -19.68 -0.95
N VAL A 247 17.68 -18.59 -1.42
CA VAL A 247 17.03 -17.31 -1.74
C VAL A 247 17.08 -17.05 -3.25
N TYR A 248 15.90 -16.81 -3.83
CA TYR A 248 15.73 -16.58 -5.26
C TYR A 248 15.16 -15.18 -5.53
N LEU A 249 15.94 -14.32 -6.19
CA LEU A 249 15.48 -13.01 -6.65
C LEU A 249 14.77 -13.16 -7.99
N ILE A 250 13.45 -13.04 -7.99
CA ILE A 250 12.61 -13.33 -9.17
C ILE A 250 12.52 -12.14 -10.13
N GLY A 251 12.86 -10.93 -9.66
CA GLY A 251 12.72 -9.69 -10.44
C GLY A 251 11.27 -9.17 -10.48
N LEU A 252 11.07 -8.10 -11.23
CA LEU A 252 9.75 -7.50 -11.41
C LEU A 252 8.85 -8.40 -12.26
N LYS A 253 7.64 -8.69 -11.78
CA LYS A 253 6.65 -9.50 -12.48
C LYS A 253 5.31 -8.77 -12.61
N LYS A 254 4.73 -8.79 -13.81
CA LYS A 254 3.38 -8.25 -14.07
C LYS A 254 2.29 -9.05 -13.34
N ASN A 255 2.47 -10.37 -13.21
CA ASN A 255 1.50 -11.26 -12.56
C ASN A 255 2.09 -11.86 -11.27
N VAL A 256 2.06 -11.08 -10.21
CA VAL A 256 2.51 -11.51 -8.88
C VAL A 256 1.58 -12.58 -8.29
N PHE A 257 0.30 -12.55 -8.63
CA PHE A 257 -0.73 -13.47 -8.13
C PHE A 257 -0.34 -14.95 -8.32
N ARG A 258 0.25 -15.31 -9.47
CA ARG A 258 0.70 -16.70 -9.72
C ARG A 258 1.73 -17.16 -8.67
N TYR A 259 2.67 -16.28 -8.31
CA TYR A 259 3.71 -16.62 -7.33
C TYR A 259 3.15 -16.75 -5.92
N LEU A 260 2.17 -15.90 -5.57
CA LEU A 260 1.47 -16.00 -4.30
C LEU A 260 0.70 -17.32 -4.20
N CYS A 261 -0.01 -17.74 -5.25
CA CYS A 261 -0.74 -19.00 -5.24
C CYS A 261 0.16 -20.26 -5.14
N LEU A 262 1.40 -20.18 -5.64
CA LEU A 262 2.38 -21.27 -5.58
C LEU A 262 3.15 -21.30 -4.25
N ALA A 263 3.07 -20.29 -3.43
CA ALA A 263 3.76 -20.20 -2.15
C ALA A 263 2.97 -20.88 -1.01
N ASP A 264 3.64 -21.11 0.11
CA ASP A 264 3.08 -21.70 1.32
C ASP A 264 2.92 -20.68 2.44
N ILE A 265 3.84 -19.72 2.54
CA ILE A 265 3.90 -18.70 3.58
C ILE A 265 4.28 -17.37 2.93
N TYR A 266 3.69 -16.28 3.38
CA TYR A 266 4.12 -14.93 3.03
C TYR A 266 4.95 -14.32 4.16
N LEU A 267 6.11 -13.73 3.81
CA LEU A 267 6.98 -13.05 4.76
C LEU A 267 7.11 -11.57 4.42
N SER A 268 6.94 -10.69 5.41
CA SER A 268 7.24 -9.26 5.34
C SER A 268 8.16 -8.85 6.47
N THR A 269 9.31 -8.26 6.12
CA THR A 269 10.33 -7.78 7.06
C THR A 269 10.38 -6.25 7.13
N SER A 270 9.33 -5.57 6.69
CA SER A 270 9.29 -4.11 6.56
C SER A 270 9.56 -3.42 7.90
N LEU A 271 10.36 -2.33 7.86
CA LEU A 271 10.65 -1.50 9.03
C LEU A 271 9.45 -0.63 9.44
N TYR A 272 8.59 -0.28 8.49
CA TYR A 272 7.40 0.54 8.68
C TYR A 272 6.46 0.40 7.47
N GLU A 273 5.15 0.53 7.72
CA GLU A 273 4.08 0.47 6.72
C GLU A 273 2.95 1.46 7.07
N GLY A 274 2.08 1.78 6.11
CA GLY A 274 0.78 2.40 6.38
C GLY A 274 -0.31 1.34 6.49
N MET A 275 -0.57 0.65 5.38
CA MET A 275 -1.29 -0.61 5.26
C MET A 275 -0.79 -1.30 3.97
N PRO A 276 -0.02 -2.38 4.08
CA PRO A 276 0.69 -2.97 2.94
C PRO A 276 -0.24 -3.74 2.02
N LEU A 277 -0.41 -3.27 0.78
CA LEU A 277 -1.19 -3.97 -0.26
C LEU A 277 -0.66 -5.39 -0.52
N SER A 278 0.65 -5.58 -0.44
CA SER A 278 1.29 -6.87 -0.67
C SER A 278 0.88 -7.94 0.35
N ILE A 279 0.70 -7.57 1.62
CA ILE A 279 0.13 -8.49 2.63
C ILE A 279 -1.34 -8.78 2.30
N LEU A 280 -2.13 -7.76 1.95
CA LEU A 280 -3.54 -7.96 1.58
C LEU A 280 -3.69 -8.86 0.34
N GLU A 281 -2.79 -8.73 -0.64
CA GLU A 281 -2.73 -9.62 -1.82
C GLU A 281 -2.40 -11.06 -1.42
N ALA A 282 -1.44 -11.27 -0.52
CA ALA A 282 -1.10 -12.60 0.01
C ALA A 282 -2.27 -13.21 0.79
N MET A 283 -2.94 -12.42 1.63
CA MET A 283 -4.15 -12.84 2.35
C MET A 283 -5.27 -13.22 1.37
N SER A 284 -5.42 -12.50 0.25
CA SER A 284 -6.46 -12.76 -0.76
C SER A 284 -6.35 -14.11 -1.45
N VAL A 285 -5.19 -14.76 -1.37
CA VAL A 285 -4.94 -16.11 -1.86
C VAL A 285 -4.85 -17.16 -0.74
N GLY A 286 -5.11 -16.76 0.50
CA GLY A 286 -5.14 -17.67 1.64
C GLY A 286 -3.76 -18.04 2.17
N LEU A 287 -2.74 -17.22 1.98
CA LEU A 287 -1.45 -17.44 2.61
C LEU A 287 -1.49 -17.06 4.10
N PRO A 288 -0.93 -17.86 4.99
CA PRO A 288 -0.57 -17.42 6.33
C PRO A 288 0.56 -16.40 6.25
N ILE A 289 0.49 -15.37 7.08
CA ILE A 289 1.41 -14.25 7.04
C ILE A 289 2.39 -14.33 8.22
N VAL A 290 3.68 -14.15 7.98
CA VAL A 290 4.67 -13.81 9.02
C VAL A 290 5.18 -12.42 8.71
N ALA A 291 5.03 -11.46 9.63
CA ALA A 291 5.42 -10.09 9.38
C ALA A 291 6.00 -9.40 10.61
N SER A 292 6.80 -8.38 10.37
CA SER A 292 7.29 -7.49 11.41
C SER A 292 6.15 -6.77 12.13
N ASN A 293 6.30 -6.60 13.46
CA ASN A 293 5.34 -5.94 14.34
C ASN A 293 5.45 -4.41 14.23
N VAL A 294 4.95 -3.86 13.13
CA VAL A 294 5.01 -2.43 12.81
C VAL A 294 3.62 -1.88 12.48
N VAL A 295 3.49 -0.54 12.53
CA VAL A 295 2.28 0.17 12.10
C VAL A 295 1.84 -0.34 10.73
N GLY A 296 0.54 -0.52 10.54
CA GLY A 296 -0.05 -1.07 9.32
C GLY A 296 -0.11 -2.60 9.29
N ASN A 297 0.95 -3.31 9.68
CA ASN A 297 0.91 -4.77 9.83
C ASN A 297 0.02 -5.20 11.00
N LEU A 298 0.05 -4.45 12.10
CA LEU A 298 -0.80 -4.64 13.29
C LEU A 298 -2.30 -4.70 12.97
N ASP A 299 -2.76 -3.93 11.98
CA ASP A 299 -4.18 -3.90 11.61
C ASP A 299 -4.55 -5.05 10.67
N THR A 300 -3.60 -5.48 9.84
CA THR A 300 -3.84 -6.54 8.85
C THR A 300 -3.84 -7.93 9.49
N ILE A 301 -2.94 -8.17 10.46
CA ILE A 301 -2.69 -9.49 11.03
C ILE A 301 -3.25 -9.58 12.44
N GLU A 302 -4.11 -10.56 12.67
CA GLU A 302 -4.52 -11.00 14.00
C GLU A 302 -3.56 -12.09 14.46
N ASN A 303 -2.66 -11.70 15.38
CA ASN A 303 -1.53 -12.54 15.79
C ASN A 303 -1.98 -13.92 16.34
N GLY A 304 -1.41 -14.99 15.81
CA GLY A 304 -1.76 -16.38 16.12
C GLY A 304 -3.03 -16.91 15.46
N LYS A 305 -3.84 -16.04 14.77
CA LYS A 305 -5.09 -16.44 14.10
C LYS A 305 -5.02 -16.36 12.59
N THR A 306 -4.50 -15.26 12.04
CA THR A 306 -4.39 -15.04 10.60
C THR A 306 -2.95 -14.97 10.10
N GLY A 307 -2.00 -15.05 11.02
CA GLY A 307 -0.58 -14.98 10.82
C GLY A 307 0.15 -14.73 12.13
N TYR A 308 1.42 -14.39 12.03
CA TYR A 308 2.27 -14.10 13.17
C TYR A 308 2.98 -12.76 13.00
N LEU A 309 3.04 -12.00 14.09
CA LEU A 309 3.83 -10.78 14.19
C LEU A 309 5.09 -11.04 15.02
N TYR A 310 6.23 -10.56 14.55
CA TYR A 310 7.51 -10.64 15.25
C TYR A 310 8.16 -9.27 15.39
N ASP A 311 8.88 -9.02 16.47
CA ASP A 311 9.57 -7.77 16.71
C ASP A 311 10.83 -7.67 15.83
N LEU A 312 11.09 -6.48 15.25
CA LEU A 312 12.17 -6.25 14.27
C LEU A 312 13.55 -6.74 14.75
N ASN A 313 13.84 -6.63 16.03
CA ASN A 313 15.10 -7.06 16.62
C ASN A 313 15.13 -8.57 17.00
N ASN A 314 14.07 -9.34 16.65
CA ASN A 314 13.91 -10.73 17.04
C ASN A 314 13.56 -11.63 15.85
N ILE A 315 14.48 -11.74 14.89
CA ILE A 315 14.32 -12.61 13.72
C ILE A 315 14.16 -14.09 14.09
N ASP A 316 14.64 -14.53 15.25
CA ASP A 316 14.47 -15.91 15.72
C ASP A 316 13.00 -16.25 15.99
N SER A 317 12.20 -15.27 16.38
CA SER A 317 10.74 -15.43 16.44
C SER A 317 10.12 -15.65 15.07
N ALA A 318 10.56 -14.88 14.04
CA ALA A 318 10.10 -15.11 12.66
C ALA A 318 10.46 -16.53 12.18
N ILE A 319 11.67 -16.99 12.46
CA ILE A 319 12.12 -18.35 12.14
C ILE A 319 11.23 -19.40 12.81
N ARG A 320 10.95 -19.27 14.11
CA ARG A 320 10.05 -20.19 14.82
C ARG A 320 8.66 -20.23 14.20
N TYR A 321 8.09 -19.08 13.83
CA TYR A 321 6.78 -19.00 13.19
C TYR A 321 6.78 -19.60 11.78
N ILE A 322 7.81 -19.35 10.98
CA ILE A 322 7.97 -19.96 9.66
C ILE A 322 8.06 -21.49 9.80
N LYS A 323 8.92 -22.01 10.70
CA LYS A 323 9.04 -23.46 10.94
C LYS A 323 7.71 -24.07 11.40
N LYS A 324 7.01 -23.44 12.33
CA LYS A 324 5.69 -23.89 12.79
C LYS A 324 4.70 -24.02 11.64
N LEU A 325 4.64 -23.03 10.75
CA LEU A 325 3.78 -23.08 9.57
C LEU A 325 4.29 -24.04 8.50
N ALA A 326 5.60 -24.20 8.34
CA ALA A 326 6.20 -25.09 7.34
C ALA A 326 5.93 -26.57 7.65
N PHE A 327 6.11 -26.98 8.90
CA PHE A 327 6.09 -28.38 9.29
C PHE A 327 4.74 -28.86 9.83
N ASP A 328 3.79 -27.96 10.11
CA ASP A 328 2.40 -28.31 10.43
C ASP A 328 1.46 -27.86 9.30
N LYS A 329 1.15 -28.79 8.38
CA LYS A 329 0.28 -28.56 7.23
C LYS A 329 -1.14 -28.17 7.64
N SER A 330 -1.67 -28.80 8.69
CA SER A 330 -3.03 -28.54 9.21
C SER A 330 -3.10 -27.14 9.78
N HIS A 331 -2.14 -26.77 10.63
CA HIS A 331 -2.05 -25.45 11.20
C HIS A 331 -1.85 -24.36 10.13
N ARG A 332 -0.94 -24.61 9.15
CA ARG A 332 -0.74 -23.71 8.00
C ARG A 332 -2.04 -23.46 7.24
N ALA A 333 -2.80 -24.52 6.94
CA ALA A 333 -4.08 -24.41 6.24
C ALA A 333 -5.13 -23.61 7.04
N LYS A 334 -5.22 -23.85 8.36
CA LYS A 334 -6.12 -23.13 9.27
C LYS A 334 -5.81 -21.63 9.31
N ILE A 335 -4.54 -21.26 9.53
CA ILE A 335 -4.11 -19.85 9.56
C ILE A 335 -4.33 -19.18 8.21
N GLY A 336 -4.01 -19.86 7.10
CA GLY A 336 -4.22 -19.35 5.74
C GLY A 336 -5.69 -19.11 5.42
N ASN A 337 -6.59 -20.03 5.81
CA ASN A 337 -8.04 -19.83 5.64
C ASN A 337 -8.55 -18.65 6.45
N ASN A 338 -8.12 -18.50 7.69
CA ASN A 338 -8.49 -17.35 8.52
C ASN A 338 -7.98 -16.03 7.91
N SER A 339 -6.76 -16.03 7.37
CA SER A 339 -6.17 -14.92 6.64
C SER A 339 -7.06 -14.48 5.45
N PHE A 340 -7.49 -15.44 4.64
CA PHE A 340 -8.40 -15.22 3.52
C PHE A 340 -9.76 -14.63 3.95
N LEU A 341 -10.39 -15.22 4.97
CA LEU A 341 -11.68 -14.75 5.48
C LEU A 341 -11.59 -13.33 6.03
N ARG A 342 -10.50 -13.00 6.76
CA ARG A 342 -10.25 -11.66 7.26
C ARG A 342 -10.10 -10.65 6.13
N GLN A 343 -9.32 -10.98 5.07
CA GLN A 343 -9.16 -10.11 3.91
C GLN A 343 -10.51 -9.81 3.25
N ARG A 344 -11.33 -10.82 3.03
CA ARG A 344 -12.66 -10.65 2.43
C ARG A 344 -13.57 -9.76 3.27
N LYS A 345 -13.53 -9.94 4.58
CA LYS A 345 -14.42 -9.22 5.52
C LYS A 345 -14.03 -7.75 5.69
N PHE A 346 -12.71 -7.44 5.76
CA PHE A 346 -12.26 -6.11 6.19
C PHE A 346 -11.43 -5.35 5.14
N PHE A 347 -10.86 -6.06 4.15
CA PHE A 347 -9.88 -5.51 3.21
C PHE A 347 -10.24 -5.81 1.75
N SER A 348 -11.52 -5.94 1.45
CA SER A 348 -11.97 -6.12 0.06
C SER A 348 -11.94 -4.79 -0.70
N LYS A 349 -11.59 -4.85 -1.99
CA LYS A 349 -11.63 -3.69 -2.88
C LYS A 349 -13.01 -3.03 -2.89
N LEU A 350 -14.08 -3.82 -2.93
CA LEU A 350 -15.45 -3.30 -2.98
C LEU A 350 -15.80 -2.47 -1.75
N GLN A 351 -15.41 -2.94 -0.56
CA GLN A 351 -15.66 -2.18 0.67
C GLN A 351 -14.85 -0.88 0.72
N MET A 352 -13.58 -0.92 0.31
CA MET A 352 -12.77 0.29 0.19
C MET A 352 -13.42 1.30 -0.76
N LEU A 353 -13.83 0.88 -1.96
CA LEU A 353 -14.50 1.75 -2.94
C LEU A 353 -15.78 2.35 -2.37
N SER A 354 -16.65 1.53 -1.78
CA SER A 354 -17.90 1.99 -1.16
C SER A 354 -17.66 3.06 -0.08
N ASN A 355 -16.64 2.87 0.76
CA ASN A 355 -16.28 3.84 1.80
C ASN A 355 -15.81 5.18 1.20
N TYR A 356 -15.01 5.14 0.14
CA TYR A 356 -14.57 6.36 -0.57
C TYR A 356 -15.72 7.04 -1.31
N GLU A 357 -16.60 6.30 -1.98
CA GLU A 357 -17.78 6.86 -2.63
C GLU A 357 -18.70 7.59 -1.65
N ASN A 358 -18.98 6.95 -0.51
CA ASN A 358 -19.79 7.55 0.55
C ASN A 358 -19.14 8.82 1.10
N LEU A 359 -17.82 8.80 1.30
CA LEU A 359 -17.09 9.98 1.73
C LEU A 359 -17.17 11.11 0.70
N TYR A 360 -16.94 10.82 -0.58
CA TYR A 360 -16.99 11.84 -1.63
C TYR A 360 -18.38 12.46 -1.78
N LYS A 361 -19.45 11.66 -1.74
CA LYS A 361 -20.85 12.16 -1.73
C LYS A 361 -21.08 13.09 -0.55
N LYS A 362 -20.68 12.68 0.65
CA LYS A 362 -20.78 13.50 1.87
C LYS A 362 -20.02 14.81 1.75
N VAL A 363 -18.80 14.77 1.19
CA VAL A 363 -17.95 15.96 1.01
C VAL A 363 -18.53 16.91 -0.04
N ALA A 364 -19.11 16.38 -1.11
CA ALA A 364 -19.78 17.15 -2.15
C ALA A 364 -21.12 17.77 -1.70
N GLY A 365 -21.67 17.35 -0.57
CA GLY A 365 -22.96 17.83 -0.07
C GLY A 365 -24.18 17.16 -0.73
N GLU A 366 -24.02 15.92 -1.21
CA GLU A 366 -25.09 15.10 -1.83
C GLU A 366 -25.79 14.16 -0.84
N PHE A 367 -25.89 14.51 0.44
CA PHE A 367 -26.73 13.83 1.43
C PHE A 367 -27.77 14.78 2.00
#